data_9791a5576ea539eec5861be7d9b6281a
#
_entry.id   9791a5576ea539eec5861be7d9b6281a
#
_cell.length_a   1.000
_cell.length_b   1.000
_cell.length_c   1.000
_cell.angle_alpha   90.00
_cell.angle_beta   90.00
_cell.angle_gamma   90.00
#
_symmetry.space_group_name_H-M   'P 1'
#
loop_
_entity.id
_entity.type
_entity.pdbx_description
1 polymer ?
#
loop_
_entity_poly.entity_id
_entity_poly.type
_entity_poly.pdbx_seq_one_letter_code
_entity_poly.pdbx_strand_id
1 'polypeptide(L)'
;MKRFLYIPGAGLCVPVVLLALLFILAQTTHLFFEWTGERVFWISLLGTVFLTSSLSVLIFFLIPFQKNDIPLTPHDPRLTGEVAGAEERDVPLSSLRQYLRRRYTRFWRHKVRLLLVAGEPAHIAAIAPGLAEKQWLEGHRTVLIYGGTLSLAPDTERLAALRKLRRSRPLDGIVLALDETQATSATLDNHLRTLEQVGEALRWQPPVYLWQVTDSAWPQDTRISQTVGALFPPGATPEGVAQQLRAILPSLGERGMQQLCADPAHDYLLRLGRTLEGSGIARWRTLLTPWLTERLQRVPLRGLMFSPPLAPDTTAGEAPHPHRWSAPAAWQGVTADCAQARGVRAGLPWQRASGVIALSLMALWGAGSLVSFAVNRQHIVSAA
;
A
#
# COMPACT_ATOMS: atom_id res chain seq x y z
N MET A 1 -22.56 -21.48 -24.55
CA MET A 1 -21.65 -20.32 -24.53
C MET A 1 -20.25 -20.78 -24.15
N LYS A 2 -19.27 -20.55 -25.00
CA LYS A 2 -18.00 -21.26 -25.04
C LYS A 2 -17.06 -20.82 -23.90
N ARG A 3 -16.75 -21.74 -22.97
CA ARG A 3 -15.69 -21.59 -21.98
C ARG A 3 -14.34 -21.80 -22.66
N PHE A 4 -13.57 -20.75 -22.85
CA PHE A 4 -12.16 -20.88 -23.21
C PHE A 4 -11.40 -21.29 -21.93
N LEU A 5 -10.96 -22.53 -21.92
CA LEU A 5 -10.03 -23.08 -20.93
C LEU A 5 -8.67 -22.38 -21.13
N TYR A 6 -8.32 -21.47 -20.26
CA TYR A 6 -7.02 -20.80 -20.27
C TYR A 6 -6.04 -21.65 -19.47
N ILE A 7 -5.20 -22.42 -20.18
CA ILE A 7 -4.13 -23.25 -19.60
C ILE A 7 -2.94 -22.31 -19.31
N PRO A 8 -2.39 -22.29 -18.09
CA PRO A 8 -1.27 -21.39 -17.73
C PRO A 8 0.04 -21.65 -18.48
N GLY A 9 0.10 -22.69 -19.30
CA GLY A 9 1.24 -23.01 -20.19
C GLY A 9 1.19 -22.33 -21.57
N ALA A 10 0.09 -21.71 -21.97
CA ALA A 10 -0.04 -21.13 -23.31
C ALA A 10 0.91 -19.94 -23.58
N GLY A 11 1.33 -19.23 -22.54
CA GLY A 11 2.30 -18.13 -22.65
C GLY A 11 3.72 -18.57 -23.03
N LEU A 12 4.10 -19.80 -22.68
CA LEU A 12 5.39 -20.40 -23.05
C LEU A 12 5.35 -21.11 -24.39
N CYS A 13 4.19 -21.58 -24.85
CA CYS A 13 4.04 -22.29 -26.11
C CYS A 13 4.22 -21.37 -27.32
N VAL A 14 3.82 -20.12 -27.27
CA VAL A 14 3.92 -19.18 -28.41
C VAL A 14 5.38 -18.93 -28.84
N PRO A 15 6.33 -18.60 -27.94
CA PRO A 15 7.73 -18.42 -28.34
C PRO A 15 8.38 -19.74 -28.78
N VAL A 16 8.01 -20.88 -28.21
CA VAL A 16 8.54 -22.20 -28.63
C VAL A 16 8.03 -22.57 -30.00
N VAL A 17 6.76 -22.36 -30.32
CA VAL A 17 6.18 -22.59 -31.64
C VAL A 17 6.80 -21.64 -32.69
N LEU A 18 7.02 -20.38 -32.34
CA LEU A 18 7.66 -19.40 -33.22
C LEU A 18 9.12 -19.77 -33.51
N LEU A 19 9.86 -20.22 -32.48
CA LEU A 19 11.22 -20.75 -32.64
C LEU A 19 11.26 -21.99 -33.53
N ALA A 20 10.33 -22.93 -33.36
CA ALA A 20 10.23 -24.13 -34.21
C ALA A 20 9.89 -23.76 -35.64
N LEU A 21 8.97 -22.81 -35.89
CA LEU A 21 8.64 -22.31 -37.22
C LEU A 21 9.82 -21.60 -37.89
N LEU A 22 10.57 -20.79 -37.17
CA LEU A 22 11.76 -20.13 -37.65
C LEU A 22 12.91 -21.13 -37.94
N PHE A 23 13.05 -22.18 -37.14
CA PHE A 23 13.99 -23.26 -37.38
C PHE A 23 13.63 -24.04 -38.65
N ILE A 24 12.34 -24.34 -38.86
CA ILE A 24 11.86 -25.00 -40.10
C ILE A 24 12.08 -24.08 -41.30
N LEU A 25 11.82 -22.79 -41.19
CA LEU A 25 12.04 -21.81 -42.25
C LEU A 25 13.54 -21.69 -42.59
N ALA A 26 14.42 -21.69 -41.59
CA ALA A 26 15.86 -21.68 -41.76
C ALA A 26 16.36 -22.98 -42.47
N GLN A 27 15.79 -24.14 -42.13
CA GLN A 27 16.09 -25.42 -42.79
C GLN A 27 15.61 -25.43 -44.26
N THR A 28 14.43 -24.87 -44.54
CA THR A 28 13.92 -24.79 -45.92
C THR A 28 14.72 -23.81 -46.78
N THR A 29 15.21 -22.71 -46.22
CA THR A 29 16.10 -21.76 -46.92
C THR A 29 17.48 -22.36 -47.14
N HIS A 30 17.97 -23.26 -46.28
CA HIS A 30 19.22 -24.00 -46.49
C HIS A 30 19.15 -24.94 -47.70
N LEU A 31 18.03 -25.61 -47.90
CA LEU A 31 17.80 -26.48 -49.08
C LEU A 31 17.74 -25.69 -50.42
N PHE A 32 17.40 -24.41 -50.36
CA PHE A 32 17.34 -23.54 -51.56
C PHE A 32 18.66 -22.82 -51.88
N PHE A 33 19.60 -22.74 -50.91
CA PHE A 33 20.86 -22.00 -51.04
C PHE A 33 22.09 -22.90 -50.84
N GLU A 34 22.24 -23.91 -51.67
CA GLU A 34 23.47 -24.74 -51.73
C GLU A 34 24.73 -23.96 -52.15
N TRP A 35 24.61 -22.65 -52.45
CA TRP A 35 25.71 -21.83 -52.98
C TRP A 35 26.28 -20.77 -52.02
N THR A 36 25.71 -20.56 -50.86
CA THR A 36 26.25 -19.60 -49.90
C THR A 36 26.89 -20.34 -48.74
N GLY A 37 28.22 -20.20 -48.66
CA GLY A 37 29.05 -20.93 -47.71
C GLY A 37 28.51 -20.91 -46.29
N GLU A 38 28.80 -21.97 -45.58
CA GLU A 38 28.40 -22.31 -44.19
C GLU A 38 28.43 -21.12 -43.19
N ARG A 39 29.26 -20.13 -43.45
CA ARG A 39 29.46 -18.93 -42.66
C ARG A 39 28.26 -17.96 -42.71
N VAL A 40 27.67 -17.76 -43.87
CA VAL A 40 26.50 -16.87 -44.05
C VAL A 40 25.27 -17.48 -43.39
N PHE A 41 25.15 -18.81 -43.40
CA PHE A 41 24.11 -19.55 -42.71
C PHE A 41 24.20 -19.34 -41.20
N TRP A 42 25.37 -19.52 -40.58
CA TRP A 42 25.52 -19.33 -39.13
C TRP A 42 25.31 -17.88 -38.69
N ILE A 43 25.76 -16.91 -39.47
CA ILE A 43 25.52 -15.47 -39.18
C ILE A 43 24.03 -15.14 -39.28
N SER A 44 23.32 -15.64 -40.28
CA SER A 44 21.90 -15.45 -40.48
C SER A 44 21.08 -16.13 -39.37
N LEU A 45 21.43 -17.35 -38.98
CA LEU A 45 20.82 -18.09 -37.88
C LEU A 45 21.00 -17.36 -36.55
N LEU A 46 22.21 -16.91 -36.25
CA LEU A 46 22.51 -16.12 -35.02
C LEU A 46 21.75 -14.80 -35.02
N GLY A 47 21.67 -14.11 -36.15
CA GLY A 47 20.93 -12.86 -36.29
C GLY A 47 19.42 -13.05 -36.07
N THR A 48 18.83 -14.10 -36.63
CA THR A 48 17.39 -14.39 -36.44
C THR A 48 17.07 -14.82 -35.02
N VAL A 49 17.88 -15.63 -34.37
CA VAL A 49 17.70 -16.02 -32.97
C VAL A 49 17.84 -14.81 -32.05
N PHE A 50 18.78 -13.91 -32.33
CA PHE A 50 18.93 -12.66 -31.58
C PHE A 50 17.70 -11.74 -31.73
N LEU A 51 17.25 -11.56 -32.98
CA LEU A 51 16.10 -10.69 -33.29
C LEU A 51 14.80 -11.22 -32.66
N THR A 52 14.57 -12.53 -32.73
CA THR A 52 13.37 -13.17 -32.15
C THR A 52 13.40 -13.18 -30.63
N SER A 53 14.56 -13.40 -30.03
CA SER A 53 14.74 -13.30 -28.57
C SER A 53 14.51 -11.87 -28.07
N SER A 54 15.07 -10.88 -28.76
CA SER A 54 14.88 -9.46 -28.47
C SER A 54 13.43 -9.02 -28.65
N LEU A 55 12.76 -9.49 -29.70
CA LEU A 55 11.35 -9.20 -29.96
C LEU A 55 10.44 -9.87 -28.91
N SER A 56 10.73 -11.10 -28.50
CA SER A 56 9.99 -11.79 -27.44
C SER A 56 10.09 -11.08 -26.10
N VAL A 57 11.27 -10.56 -25.77
CA VAL A 57 11.46 -9.75 -24.55
C VAL A 57 10.74 -8.42 -24.67
N LEU A 58 10.81 -7.76 -25.83
CA LEU A 58 10.09 -6.51 -26.08
C LEU A 58 8.57 -6.70 -25.99
N ILE A 59 8.03 -7.75 -26.57
CA ILE A 59 6.62 -8.13 -26.48
C ILE A 59 6.22 -8.43 -25.04
N PHE A 60 7.06 -9.14 -24.28
CA PHE A 60 6.84 -9.40 -22.85
C PHE A 60 6.79 -8.13 -22.02
N PHE A 61 7.55 -7.09 -22.37
CA PHE A 61 7.52 -5.78 -21.68
C PHE A 61 6.39 -4.87 -22.19
N LEU A 62 6.00 -4.94 -23.45
CA LEU A 62 4.98 -4.09 -24.06
C LEU A 62 3.56 -4.62 -23.86
N ILE A 63 3.38 -5.93 -23.78
CA ILE A 63 2.07 -6.48 -23.42
C ILE A 63 1.85 -6.19 -21.94
N PRO A 64 0.90 -5.29 -21.58
CA PRO A 64 0.51 -5.15 -20.20
C PRO A 64 -0.03 -6.51 -19.76
N PHE A 65 0.71 -7.21 -18.90
CA PHE A 65 0.30 -8.51 -18.37
C PHE A 65 -1.14 -8.36 -17.89
N GLN A 66 -2.04 -8.89 -18.70
CA GLN A 66 -3.45 -8.95 -18.37
C GLN A 66 -3.54 -9.88 -17.17
N LYS A 67 -3.79 -9.27 -16.08
CA LYS A 67 -3.99 -9.75 -14.75
C LYS A 67 -4.50 -11.19 -14.75
N ASN A 68 -3.67 -12.13 -14.35
CA ASN A 68 -4.18 -13.37 -13.78
C ASN A 68 -4.84 -12.98 -12.45
N ASP A 69 -6.10 -12.58 -12.51
CA ASP A 69 -6.99 -12.71 -11.39
C ASP A 69 -7.04 -14.22 -11.14
N ILE A 70 -6.37 -14.67 -10.10
CA ILE A 70 -6.58 -16.02 -9.57
C ILE A 70 -8.08 -16.03 -9.28
N PRO A 71 -8.87 -16.88 -9.95
CA PRO A 71 -10.27 -17.02 -9.59
C PRO A 71 -10.25 -17.56 -8.16
N LEU A 72 -10.56 -16.68 -7.20
CA LEU A 72 -11.01 -17.12 -5.90
C LEU A 72 -12.17 -18.06 -6.21
N THR A 73 -12.05 -19.30 -5.78
CA THR A 73 -13.08 -20.33 -5.90
C THR A 73 -14.42 -19.67 -5.60
N PRO A 74 -15.43 -19.80 -6.48
CA PRO A 74 -16.75 -19.28 -6.20
C PRO A 74 -17.23 -19.96 -4.92
N HIS A 75 -17.35 -19.18 -3.87
CA HIS A 75 -18.02 -19.63 -2.66
C HIS A 75 -19.46 -19.94 -3.07
N ASP A 76 -19.91 -21.17 -2.85
CA ASP A 76 -21.24 -21.63 -3.24
C ASP A 76 -22.28 -20.77 -2.49
N PRO A 77 -23.11 -19.97 -3.18
CA PRO A 77 -24.02 -19.03 -2.53
C PRO A 77 -25.22 -19.69 -1.84
N ARG A 78 -25.25 -21.02 -1.74
CA ARG A 78 -26.39 -21.77 -1.18
C ARG A 78 -26.35 -21.97 0.33
N LEU A 79 -25.29 -21.57 1.04
CA LEU A 79 -25.13 -21.82 2.47
C LEU A 79 -25.18 -20.59 3.39
N THR A 80 -25.35 -19.40 2.86
CA THR A 80 -25.55 -18.20 3.70
C THR A 80 -26.65 -17.32 3.12
N GLY A 81 -27.81 -17.40 3.75
CA GLY A 81 -28.94 -16.50 3.48
C GLY A 81 -28.66 -15.11 4.04
N GLU A 82 -27.79 -14.32 3.37
CA GLU A 82 -27.62 -12.89 3.61
C GLU A 82 -26.79 -12.27 2.47
N VAL A 83 -27.41 -12.13 1.30
CA VAL A 83 -26.73 -11.57 0.11
C VAL A 83 -27.30 -10.19 -0.28
N ALA A 84 -27.95 -9.47 0.62
CA ALA A 84 -28.43 -8.13 0.32
C ALA A 84 -27.41 -6.99 0.55
N GLY A 85 -26.20 -7.28 1.05
CA GLY A 85 -25.24 -6.25 1.45
C GLY A 85 -23.96 -6.11 0.58
N ALA A 86 -23.75 -6.93 -0.43
CA ALA A 86 -22.48 -6.96 -1.17
C ALA A 86 -22.44 -5.96 -2.35
N GLU A 87 -23.53 -5.71 -3.03
CA GLU A 87 -23.58 -4.75 -4.16
C GLU A 87 -23.49 -3.30 -3.71
N GLU A 88 -23.95 -2.99 -2.50
CA GLU A 88 -23.96 -1.63 -1.96
C GLU A 88 -22.58 -1.13 -1.50
N ARG A 89 -21.61 -2.02 -1.29
CA ARG A 89 -20.27 -1.69 -0.78
C ARG A 89 -19.29 -1.18 -1.84
N ASP A 90 -19.45 -1.51 -3.10
CA ASP A 90 -18.53 -1.09 -4.19
C ASP A 90 -18.91 0.29 -4.80
N VAL A 91 -20.13 0.74 -4.62
CA VAL A 91 -20.63 2.03 -5.12
C VAL A 91 -19.83 3.22 -4.56
N PRO A 92 -19.42 3.25 -3.27
CA PRO A 92 -18.71 4.41 -2.71
C PRO A 92 -17.31 4.63 -3.31
N LEU A 93 -16.55 3.59 -3.64
CA LEU A 93 -15.18 3.75 -4.17
C LEU A 93 -15.15 4.11 -5.67
N SER A 94 -16.17 3.68 -6.43
CA SER A 94 -16.32 4.11 -7.82
C SER A 94 -16.71 5.59 -7.91
N SER A 95 -17.60 6.04 -7.04
CA SER A 95 -17.99 7.46 -6.91
C SER A 95 -16.81 8.33 -6.50
N LEU A 96 -15.97 7.87 -5.54
CA LEU A 96 -14.74 8.52 -5.14
C LEU A 96 -13.79 8.75 -6.31
N ARG A 97 -13.57 7.72 -7.16
CA ARG A 97 -12.71 7.86 -8.33
C ARG A 97 -13.20 8.92 -9.30
N GLN A 98 -14.51 8.95 -9.55
CA GLN A 98 -15.12 9.94 -10.43
C GLN A 98 -15.00 11.35 -9.84
N TYR A 99 -15.29 11.49 -8.54
CA TYR A 99 -15.15 12.73 -7.79
C TYR A 99 -13.72 13.29 -7.87
N LEU A 100 -12.69 12.46 -7.54
CA LEU A 100 -11.29 12.88 -7.56
C LEU A 100 -10.81 13.28 -8.95
N ARG A 101 -11.30 12.61 -10.01
CA ARG A 101 -11.00 13.00 -11.39
C ARG A 101 -11.59 14.34 -11.76
N ARG A 102 -12.81 14.62 -11.32
CA ARG A 102 -13.47 15.93 -11.59
C ARG A 102 -12.78 17.06 -10.84
N ARG A 103 -12.43 16.84 -9.57
CA ARG A 103 -11.88 17.90 -8.70
C ARG A 103 -10.39 18.17 -8.92
N TYR A 104 -9.58 17.12 -9.12
CA TYR A 104 -8.11 17.20 -9.19
C TYR A 104 -7.55 16.84 -10.55
N THR A 105 -8.36 16.70 -11.56
CA THR A 105 -7.98 16.36 -12.94
C THR A 105 -7.40 14.95 -13.10
N ARG A 106 -6.76 14.71 -14.25
CA ARG A 106 -6.12 13.42 -14.60
C ARG A 106 -5.00 13.02 -13.62
N PHE A 107 -4.33 13.98 -13.01
CA PHE A 107 -3.15 13.76 -12.15
C PHE A 107 -3.47 13.64 -10.66
N TRP A 108 -4.73 13.47 -10.27
CA TRP A 108 -5.16 13.37 -8.88
C TRP A 108 -4.36 12.35 -8.05
N ARG A 109 -3.90 11.25 -8.68
CA ARG A 109 -3.14 10.18 -8.02
C ARG A 109 -1.83 10.63 -7.38
N HIS A 110 -1.25 11.70 -7.84
CA HIS A 110 -0.02 12.29 -7.29
C HIS A 110 -0.31 13.47 -6.35
N LYS A 111 -1.50 14.07 -6.47
CA LYS A 111 -1.88 15.27 -5.71
C LYS A 111 -2.65 14.96 -4.44
N VAL A 112 -3.34 13.82 -4.39
CA VAL A 112 -4.24 13.45 -3.30
C VAL A 112 -3.65 12.29 -2.52
N ARG A 113 -3.72 12.36 -1.19
CA ARG A 113 -3.33 11.29 -0.27
C ARG A 113 -4.56 10.48 0.11
N LEU A 114 -4.38 9.17 0.21
CA LEU A 114 -5.42 8.23 0.62
C LEU A 114 -5.03 7.61 1.95
N LEU A 115 -5.80 7.86 2.99
CA LEU A 115 -5.63 7.30 4.33
C LEU A 115 -6.78 6.34 4.63
N LEU A 116 -6.45 5.12 5.03
CA LEU A 116 -7.43 4.17 5.53
C LEU A 116 -7.56 4.34 7.04
N VAL A 117 -8.77 4.54 7.52
CA VAL A 117 -9.06 4.65 8.95
C VAL A 117 -9.77 3.38 9.38
N ALA A 118 -9.12 2.61 10.24
CA ALA A 118 -9.59 1.32 10.71
C ALA A 118 -9.75 1.32 12.24
N GLY A 119 -10.61 0.45 12.74
CA GLY A 119 -10.93 0.35 14.17
C GLY A 119 -12.41 0.07 14.38
N GLU A 120 -12.86 0.08 15.59
CA GLU A 120 -14.30 0.00 15.89
C GLU A 120 -15.05 1.25 15.40
N PRO A 121 -16.29 1.11 14.95
CA PRO A 121 -17.07 2.24 14.41
C PRO A 121 -17.15 3.44 15.36
N ALA A 122 -17.27 3.20 16.66
CA ALA A 122 -17.31 4.24 17.67
C ALA A 122 -15.99 5.04 17.72
N HIS A 123 -14.85 4.35 17.68
CA HIS A 123 -13.54 5.00 17.73
C HIS A 123 -13.22 5.72 16.42
N ILE A 124 -13.65 5.15 15.28
CA ILE A 124 -13.55 5.84 13.98
C ILE A 124 -14.39 7.11 13.98
N ALA A 125 -15.63 7.05 14.50
CA ALA A 125 -16.50 8.22 14.62
C ALA A 125 -15.91 9.28 15.54
N ALA A 126 -15.21 8.86 16.60
CA ALA A 126 -14.54 9.77 17.53
C ALA A 126 -13.40 10.57 16.90
N ILE A 127 -12.65 10.01 15.94
CA ILE A 127 -11.53 10.70 15.27
C ILE A 127 -11.87 11.27 13.90
N ALA A 128 -12.91 10.78 13.28
CA ALA A 128 -13.37 11.21 11.95
C ALA A 128 -14.91 11.15 11.89
N PRO A 129 -15.62 12.12 12.50
CA PRO A 129 -17.07 12.15 12.52
C PRO A 129 -17.68 12.05 11.11
N GLY A 130 -18.70 11.20 10.94
CA GLY A 130 -19.38 10.98 9.67
C GLY A 130 -18.63 10.10 8.65
N LEU A 131 -17.44 9.57 8.98
CA LEU A 131 -16.68 8.73 8.06
C LEU A 131 -17.35 7.36 7.85
N ALA A 132 -17.91 6.76 8.89
CA ALA A 132 -18.58 5.47 8.80
C ALA A 132 -19.81 5.50 7.90
N GLU A 133 -20.58 6.59 7.97
CA GLU A 133 -21.81 6.79 7.18
C GLU A 133 -21.49 7.10 5.70
N LYS A 134 -20.54 8.01 5.49
CA LYS A 134 -20.21 8.51 4.14
C LYS A 134 -19.18 7.66 3.42
N GLN A 135 -18.55 6.70 4.11
CA GLN A 135 -17.53 5.80 3.61
C GLN A 135 -16.20 6.48 3.19
N TRP A 136 -16.21 7.76 2.87
CA TRP A 136 -15.01 8.56 2.64
C TRP A 136 -15.27 10.04 2.91
N LEU A 137 -14.22 10.74 3.35
CA LEU A 137 -14.24 12.18 3.58
C LEU A 137 -13.02 12.82 2.90
N GLU A 138 -13.18 14.04 2.39
CA GLU A 138 -12.12 14.78 1.70
C GLU A 138 -11.83 16.12 2.39
N GLY A 139 -10.55 16.42 2.58
CA GLY A 139 -10.06 17.71 3.06
C GLY A 139 -8.58 17.91 2.76
N HIS A 140 -8.21 19.11 2.34
CA HIS A 140 -6.82 19.51 2.10
C HIS A 140 -5.97 18.50 1.29
N ARG A 141 -6.50 18.03 0.15
CA ARG A 141 -5.87 16.99 -0.71
C ARG A 141 -5.63 15.66 -0.01
N THR A 142 -6.36 15.37 1.03
CA THR A 142 -6.33 14.11 1.75
C THR A 142 -7.73 13.52 1.76
N VAL A 143 -7.84 12.23 1.51
CA VAL A 143 -9.09 11.50 1.58
C VAL A 143 -8.95 10.44 2.66
N LEU A 144 -9.85 10.49 3.64
CA LEU A 144 -10.04 9.44 4.60
C LEU A 144 -11.00 8.42 4.01
N ILE A 145 -10.67 7.15 4.12
CA ILE A 145 -11.48 6.03 3.64
C ILE A 145 -11.82 5.17 4.86
N TYR A 146 -13.08 4.85 5.02
CA TYR A 146 -13.52 3.97 6.09
C TYR A 146 -12.95 2.56 5.91
N GLY A 147 -12.23 2.03 6.89
CA GLY A 147 -11.58 0.72 6.87
C GLY A 147 -12.37 -0.37 7.57
N GLY A 148 -13.29 0.00 8.45
CA GLY A 148 -14.01 -0.95 9.31
C GLY A 148 -13.14 -1.54 10.42
N THR A 149 -13.65 -2.56 11.08
CA THR A 149 -12.97 -3.25 12.19
C THR A 149 -11.87 -4.16 11.67
N LEU A 150 -10.68 -4.10 12.29
CA LEU A 150 -9.56 -5.01 11.98
C LEU A 150 -9.65 -6.38 12.69
N SER A 151 -10.67 -6.60 13.51
CA SER A 151 -10.91 -7.89 14.17
C SER A 151 -11.47 -8.96 13.24
N LEU A 152 -12.02 -8.57 12.12
CA LEU A 152 -12.54 -9.44 11.07
C LEU A 152 -11.50 -9.65 9.97
N ALA A 153 -11.58 -10.77 9.27
CA ALA A 153 -10.74 -11.01 8.10
C ALA A 153 -10.85 -9.83 7.12
N PRO A 154 -9.72 -9.38 6.54
CA PRO A 154 -9.73 -8.22 5.67
C PRO A 154 -10.66 -8.44 4.47
N ASP A 155 -11.52 -7.49 4.19
CA ASP A 155 -12.42 -7.50 3.04
C ASP A 155 -11.58 -7.44 1.74
N THR A 156 -11.38 -8.60 1.13
CA THR A 156 -10.53 -8.77 -0.05
C THR A 156 -11.07 -8.02 -1.27
N GLU A 157 -12.39 -7.87 -1.40
CA GLU A 157 -13.02 -7.14 -2.51
C GLU A 157 -12.76 -5.64 -2.39
N ARG A 158 -12.93 -5.11 -1.18
CA ARG A 158 -12.63 -3.70 -0.89
C ARG A 158 -11.16 -3.37 -1.08
N LEU A 159 -10.26 -4.24 -0.63
CA LEU A 159 -8.81 -4.07 -0.86
C LEU A 159 -8.46 -4.15 -2.34
N ALA A 160 -9.11 -5.03 -3.10
CA ALA A 160 -8.95 -5.10 -4.55
C ALA A 160 -9.46 -3.82 -5.24
N ALA A 161 -10.59 -3.26 -4.79
CA ALA A 161 -11.12 -1.99 -5.28
C ALA A 161 -10.16 -0.80 -4.98
N LEU A 162 -9.59 -0.72 -3.78
CA LEU A 162 -8.56 0.25 -3.42
C LEU A 162 -7.32 0.13 -4.30
N ARG A 163 -6.89 -1.08 -4.59
CA ARG A 163 -5.77 -1.34 -5.49
C ARG A 163 -6.09 -0.98 -6.94
N LYS A 164 -7.34 -1.16 -7.40
CA LYS A 164 -7.79 -0.67 -8.72
C LYS A 164 -7.80 0.87 -8.79
N LEU A 165 -8.08 1.54 -7.65
CA LEU A 165 -8.09 3.00 -7.57
C LEU A 165 -6.68 3.58 -7.85
N ARG A 166 -5.63 3.03 -7.19
CA ARG A 166 -4.23 3.45 -7.38
C ARG A 166 -3.27 2.26 -7.25
N ARG A 167 -2.77 1.75 -8.38
CA ARG A 167 -2.00 0.49 -8.46
C ARG A 167 -0.64 0.49 -7.74
N SER A 168 0.14 1.56 -7.90
CA SER A 168 1.53 1.59 -7.41
C SER A 168 1.65 1.88 -5.91
N ARG A 169 0.73 2.65 -5.37
CA ARG A 169 0.68 3.09 -3.98
C ARG A 169 -0.79 3.23 -3.58
N PRO A 170 -1.49 2.12 -3.29
CA PRO A 170 -2.93 2.14 -3.03
C PRO A 170 -3.32 3.06 -1.90
N LEU A 171 -2.54 3.07 -0.81
CA LEU A 171 -2.72 3.89 0.37
C LEU A 171 -1.42 4.62 0.71
N ASP A 172 -1.56 5.83 1.26
CA ASP A 172 -0.46 6.62 1.78
C ASP A 172 -0.23 6.39 3.27
N GLY A 173 -1.24 5.92 3.99
CA GLY A 173 -1.17 5.54 5.40
C GLY A 173 -2.40 4.78 5.87
N ILE A 174 -2.25 4.11 6.99
CA ILE A 174 -3.36 3.50 7.76
C ILE A 174 -3.36 4.14 9.14
N VAL A 175 -4.52 4.57 9.60
CA VAL A 175 -4.73 5.05 10.95
C VAL A 175 -5.60 4.05 11.68
N LEU A 176 -5.07 3.47 12.76
CA LEU A 176 -5.78 2.53 13.61
C LEU A 176 -6.31 3.28 14.84
N ALA A 177 -7.63 3.46 14.87
CA ALA A 177 -8.33 4.02 16.02
C ALA A 177 -8.58 2.93 17.06
N LEU A 178 -8.21 3.19 18.29
CA LEU A 178 -8.36 2.28 19.42
C LEU A 178 -8.64 3.07 20.72
N ASP A 179 -9.25 2.44 21.68
CA ASP A 179 -9.41 2.97 23.03
C ASP A 179 -8.32 2.45 23.98
N GLU A 180 -8.40 2.87 25.23
CA GLU A 180 -7.45 2.44 26.25
C GLU A 180 -7.60 0.95 26.59
N THR A 181 -8.80 0.39 26.51
CA THR A 181 -9.09 -1.01 26.82
C THR A 181 -8.56 -1.94 25.75
N GLN A 182 -8.55 -1.52 24.49
CA GLN A 182 -8.01 -2.24 23.35
C GLN A 182 -6.49 -2.17 23.26
N ALA A 183 -5.85 -1.25 23.94
CA ALA A 183 -4.39 -1.15 24.02
C ALA A 183 -3.80 -2.27 24.91
N THR A 184 -4.03 -3.52 24.51
CA THR A 184 -3.45 -4.74 25.12
C THR A 184 -2.55 -5.45 24.13
N SER A 185 -1.61 -6.27 24.64
CA SER A 185 -0.67 -6.98 23.77
C SER A 185 -1.40 -7.93 22.79
N ALA A 186 -2.38 -8.69 23.25
CA ALA A 186 -3.13 -9.63 22.43
C ALA A 186 -3.92 -8.92 21.31
N THR A 187 -4.57 -7.81 21.61
CA THR A 187 -5.35 -7.03 20.63
C THR A 187 -4.42 -6.39 19.59
N LEU A 188 -3.32 -5.79 20.04
CA LEU A 188 -2.32 -5.21 19.15
C LEU A 188 -1.67 -6.25 18.24
N ASP A 189 -1.35 -7.44 18.73
CA ASP A 189 -0.81 -8.53 17.91
C ASP A 189 -1.80 -9.00 16.85
N ASN A 190 -3.09 -9.08 17.17
CA ASN A 190 -4.13 -9.40 16.21
C ASN A 190 -4.27 -8.32 15.14
N HIS A 191 -4.28 -7.05 15.54
CA HIS A 191 -4.31 -5.92 14.61
C HIS A 191 -3.10 -5.93 13.69
N LEU A 192 -1.91 -6.23 14.21
CA LEU A 192 -0.69 -6.35 13.42
C LEU A 192 -0.79 -7.42 12.34
N ARG A 193 -1.24 -8.63 12.71
CA ARG A 193 -1.44 -9.72 11.74
C ARG A 193 -2.42 -9.32 10.64
N THR A 194 -3.52 -8.66 11.01
CA THR A 194 -4.50 -8.18 10.04
C THR A 194 -3.90 -7.09 9.14
N LEU A 195 -3.10 -6.16 9.68
CA LEU A 195 -2.39 -5.15 8.89
C LEU A 195 -1.34 -5.74 7.94
N GLU A 196 -0.65 -6.82 8.34
CA GLU A 196 0.23 -7.58 7.44
C GLU A 196 -0.56 -8.17 6.27
N GLN A 197 -1.69 -8.82 6.54
CA GLN A 197 -2.58 -9.38 5.51
C GLN A 197 -3.13 -8.30 4.56
N VAL A 198 -3.52 -7.15 5.10
CA VAL A 198 -3.93 -5.98 4.30
C VAL A 198 -2.78 -5.53 3.39
N GLY A 199 -1.57 -5.44 3.92
CA GLY A 199 -0.38 -5.08 3.15
C GLY A 199 -0.06 -6.07 2.03
N GLU A 200 -0.18 -7.37 2.29
CA GLU A 200 0.01 -8.43 1.31
C GLU A 200 -1.06 -8.36 0.19
N ALA A 201 -2.33 -8.21 0.56
CA ALA A 201 -3.43 -8.08 -0.39
C ALA A 201 -3.27 -6.83 -1.28
N LEU A 202 -2.83 -5.72 -0.72
CA LEU A 202 -2.52 -4.49 -1.45
C LEU A 202 -1.20 -4.58 -2.23
N ARG A 203 -0.33 -5.54 -1.93
CA ARG A 203 1.09 -5.59 -2.36
C ARG A 203 1.85 -4.30 -2.01
N TRP A 204 1.43 -3.68 -0.95
CA TRP A 204 1.95 -2.41 -0.48
C TRP A 204 1.66 -2.28 1.00
N GLN A 205 2.71 -2.11 1.79
CA GLN A 205 2.58 -1.86 3.22
C GLN A 205 2.69 -0.36 3.46
N PRO A 206 1.57 0.33 3.73
CA PRO A 206 1.59 1.75 4.06
C PRO A 206 2.12 1.97 5.48
N PRO A 207 2.59 3.18 5.80
CA PRO A 207 2.90 3.57 7.17
C PRO A 207 1.64 3.51 8.04
N VAL A 208 1.81 3.08 9.29
CA VAL A 208 0.73 2.91 10.25
C VAL A 208 0.87 3.93 11.37
N TYR A 209 -0.24 4.52 11.74
CA TYR A 209 -0.39 5.44 12.86
C TYR A 209 -1.40 4.84 13.83
N LEU A 210 -1.04 4.74 15.08
CA LEU A 210 -1.98 4.39 16.15
C LEU A 210 -2.62 5.67 16.67
N TRP A 211 -3.92 5.64 16.91
CA TRP A 211 -4.66 6.76 17.45
C TRP A 211 -5.50 6.29 18.62
N GLN A 212 -5.03 6.61 19.82
CA GLN A 212 -5.76 6.29 21.03
C GLN A 212 -6.79 7.38 21.30
N VAL A 213 -8.05 6.97 21.33
CA VAL A 213 -9.16 7.80 21.81
C VAL A 213 -9.27 7.61 23.31
N THR A 214 -9.32 8.71 24.04
CA THR A 214 -9.49 8.67 25.48
C THR A 214 -10.72 9.47 25.82
N ASP A 215 -11.66 8.87 26.52
CA ASP A 215 -12.85 9.58 26.97
C ASP A 215 -12.50 10.70 27.94
N SER A 216 -13.21 11.80 27.82
CA SER A 216 -13.17 12.89 28.74
C SER A 216 -14.45 12.90 29.60
N ALA A 217 -14.31 13.00 30.89
CA ALA A 217 -15.46 13.13 31.80
C ALA A 217 -16.22 14.46 31.61
N TRP A 218 -15.59 15.42 30.92
CA TRP A 218 -16.12 16.75 30.70
C TRP A 218 -16.37 17.00 29.21
N PRO A 219 -17.45 17.73 28.84
CA PRO A 219 -17.68 18.12 27.46
C PRO A 219 -16.50 18.96 26.95
N GLN A 220 -16.06 18.67 25.73
CA GLN A 220 -14.90 19.32 25.09
C GLN A 220 -15.33 20.20 23.88
N ASP A 221 -16.60 20.59 23.84
CA ASP A 221 -17.21 21.21 22.66
C ASP A 221 -16.62 22.59 22.32
N THR A 222 -16.17 23.32 23.35
CA THR A 222 -15.57 24.63 23.20
C THR A 222 -14.07 24.60 22.96
N ARG A 223 -13.44 23.43 23.04
CA ARG A 223 -12.03 23.29 22.87
C ARG A 223 -11.65 23.12 21.40
N ILE A 224 -10.58 23.77 20.97
CA ILE A 224 -9.99 23.50 19.66
C ILE A 224 -9.57 22.04 19.60
N SER A 225 -10.11 21.30 18.62
CA SER A 225 -9.80 19.90 18.39
C SER A 225 -8.33 19.75 17.99
N GLN A 226 -7.48 19.46 18.96
CA GLN A 226 -6.05 19.22 18.76
C GLN A 226 -5.71 17.80 19.15
N THR A 227 -5.00 17.13 18.26
CA THR A 227 -4.39 15.83 18.53
C THR A 227 -2.99 16.05 19.05
N VAL A 228 -2.64 15.31 20.07
CA VAL A 228 -1.30 15.27 20.61
C VAL A 228 -0.71 13.91 20.38
N GLY A 229 0.59 13.84 20.10
CA GLY A 229 1.24 12.56 19.89
C GLY A 229 2.68 12.72 19.46
N ALA A 230 3.32 11.59 19.25
CA ALA A 230 4.69 11.52 18.77
C ALA A 230 4.75 10.82 17.42
N LEU A 231 5.54 11.38 16.51
CA LEU A 231 5.89 10.76 15.24
C LEU A 231 7.24 10.06 15.39
N PHE A 232 7.37 8.89 14.79
CA PHE A 232 8.55 8.05 14.92
C PHE A 232 9.36 8.05 13.61
N PRO A 233 10.70 8.14 13.70
CA PRO A 233 11.54 7.98 12.52
C PRO A 233 11.44 6.54 11.99
N PRO A 234 11.77 6.30 10.71
CA PRO A 234 11.90 4.94 10.20
C PRO A 234 12.93 4.14 11.01
N GLY A 235 12.57 2.94 11.44
CA GLY A 235 13.46 2.11 12.25
C GLY A 235 13.54 2.51 13.73
N ALA A 236 12.50 3.19 14.25
CA ALA A 236 12.45 3.54 15.66
C ALA A 236 12.60 2.30 16.55
N THR A 237 13.38 2.45 17.62
CA THR A 237 13.52 1.43 18.67
C THR A 237 12.50 1.66 19.78
N PRO A 238 12.20 0.66 20.63
CA PRO A 238 11.31 0.83 21.77
C PRO A 238 11.75 1.98 22.70
N GLU A 239 13.05 2.14 22.90
CA GLU A 239 13.62 3.24 23.68
C GLU A 239 13.44 4.58 22.96
N GLY A 240 13.61 4.61 21.64
CA GLY A 240 13.35 5.80 20.82
C GLY A 240 11.92 6.26 20.90
N VAL A 241 10.96 5.33 20.87
CA VAL A 241 9.53 5.64 21.09
C VAL A 241 9.30 6.23 22.47
N ALA A 242 9.87 5.63 23.53
CA ALA A 242 9.76 6.16 24.88
C ALA A 242 10.38 7.56 25.01
N GLN A 243 11.50 7.81 24.34
CA GLN A 243 12.13 9.12 24.31
C GLN A 243 11.25 10.17 23.62
N GLN A 244 10.66 9.83 22.46
CA GLN A 244 9.75 10.74 21.74
C GLN A 244 8.49 11.05 22.57
N LEU A 245 7.95 10.06 23.27
CA LEU A 245 6.82 10.28 24.17
C LEU A 245 7.19 11.15 25.39
N ARG A 246 8.39 11.00 25.94
CA ARG A 246 8.88 11.90 27.00
C ARG A 246 9.06 13.34 26.49
N ALA A 247 9.49 13.51 25.27
CA ALA A 247 9.73 14.83 24.68
C ALA A 247 8.45 15.68 24.55
N ILE A 248 7.27 15.08 24.48
CA ILE A 248 6.01 15.82 24.42
C ILE A 248 5.49 16.25 25.80
N LEU A 249 5.95 15.66 26.92
CA LEU A 249 5.44 15.93 28.26
C LEU A 249 5.51 17.42 28.68
N PRO A 250 6.62 18.16 28.46
CA PRO A 250 6.67 19.57 28.82
C PRO A 250 5.60 20.40 28.11
N SER A 251 5.42 20.15 26.81
CA SER A 251 4.41 20.86 26.02
C SER A 251 2.97 20.51 26.41
N LEU A 252 2.73 19.27 26.88
CA LEU A 252 1.45 18.86 27.45
C LEU A 252 1.14 19.60 28.75
N GLY A 253 2.13 19.72 29.64
CA GLY A 253 1.99 20.46 30.90
C GLY A 253 1.69 21.94 30.67
N GLU A 254 2.48 22.60 29.83
CA GLU A 254 2.32 24.02 29.52
C GLU A 254 0.98 24.33 28.84
N ARG A 255 0.66 23.65 27.74
CA ARG A 255 -0.62 23.84 27.03
C ARG A 255 -1.82 23.40 27.87
N GLY A 256 -1.67 22.31 28.65
CA GLY A 256 -2.72 21.82 29.53
C GLY A 256 -3.04 22.83 30.64
N MET A 257 -2.02 23.47 31.20
CA MET A 257 -2.22 24.52 32.18
C MET A 257 -2.91 25.74 31.56
N GLN A 258 -2.48 26.17 30.36
CA GLN A 258 -3.14 27.28 29.66
C GLN A 258 -4.61 26.98 29.37
N GLN A 259 -4.94 25.75 28.95
CA GLN A 259 -6.33 25.36 28.69
C GLN A 259 -7.15 25.31 29.99
N LEU A 260 -6.59 24.74 31.05
CA LEU A 260 -7.27 24.67 32.37
C LEU A 260 -7.53 26.04 32.96
N CYS A 261 -6.62 27.01 32.81
CA CYS A 261 -6.81 28.38 33.24
C CYS A 261 -7.90 29.11 32.43
N ALA A 262 -8.07 28.75 31.16
CA ALA A 262 -9.12 29.30 30.31
C ALA A 262 -10.50 28.68 30.59
N ASP A 263 -10.55 27.39 30.80
CA ASP A 263 -11.76 26.63 31.15
C ASP A 263 -11.39 25.39 31.98
N PRO A 264 -11.87 25.32 33.24
CA PRO A 264 -11.62 24.19 34.17
C PRO A 264 -12.04 22.83 33.62
N ALA A 265 -12.98 22.76 32.64
CA ALA A 265 -13.38 21.52 31.98
C ALA A 265 -12.31 20.99 31.03
N HIS A 266 -11.35 21.80 30.61
CA HIS A 266 -10.31 21.43 29.63
C HIS A 266 -9.06 20.85 30.29
N ASP A 267 -9.20 19.89 31.17
CA ASP A 267 -8.10 19.22 31.91
C ASP A 267 -7.43 18.07 31.18
N TYR A 268 -7.92 17.72 29.99
CA TYR A 268 -7.48 16.53 29.20
C TYR A 268 -5.97 16.44 29.03
N LEU A 269 -5.31 17.53 28.62
CA LEU A 269 -3.85 17.50 28.35
C LEU A 269 -3.04 17.26 29.62
N LEU A 270 -3.45 17.80 30.74
CA LEU A 270 -2.80 17.59 32.05
C LEU A 270 -2.99 16.14 32.53
N ARG A 271 -4.19 15.58 32.38
CA ARG A 271 -4.46 14.18 32.72
C ARG A 271 -3.64 13.24 31.80
N LEU A 272 -3.63 13.49 30.50
CA LEU A 272 -2.81 12.73 29.56
C LEU A 272 -1.32 12.78 29.95
N GLY A 273 -0.81 13.98 30.25
CA GLY A 273 0.58 14.17 30.69
C GLY A 273 0.91 13.33 31.92
N ARG A 274 0.08 13.38 32.96
CA ARG A 274 0.23 12.58 34.19
C ARG A 274 0.17 11.07 33.91
N THR A 275 -0.79 10.64 33.10
CA THR A 275 -0.93 9.22 32.71
C THR A 275 0.29 8.72 31.97
N LEU A 276 0.80 9.50 31.01
CA LEU A 276 2.00 9.15 30.25
C LEU A 276 3.23 9.12 31.16
N GLU A 277 3.42 10.12 32.01
CA GLU A 277 4.57 10.20 32.93
C GLU A 277 4.56 9.07 33.95
N GLY A 278 3.40 8.73 34.54
CA GLY A 278 3.28 7.66 35.53
C GLY A 278 3.61 6.29 34.94
N SER A 279 2.75 5.75 34.11
CA SER A 279 2.89 4.38 33.58
C SER A 279 2.72 4.27 32.08
N GLY A 280 2.13 5.28 31.44
CA GLY A 280 1.73 5.21 30.02
C GLY A 280 2.90 5.00 29.07
N ILE A 281 4.03 5.72 29.27
CA ILE A 281 5.22 5.56 28.43
C ILE A 281 5.81 4.16 28.56
N ALA A 282 5.92 3.63 29.79
CA ALA A 282 6.42 2.29 30.03
C ALA A 282 5.49 1.23 29.40
N ARG A 283 4.17 1.41 29.57
CA ARG A 283 3.14 0.56 28.96
C ARG A 283 3.27 0.54 27.43
N TRP A 284 3.28 1.71 26.78
CA TRP A 284 3.40 1.80 25.33
C TRP A 284 4.72 1.23 24.81
N ARG A 285 5.84 1.47 25.50
CA ARG A 285 7.12 0.84 25.17
C ARG A 285 7.00 -0.67 25.16
N THR A 286 6.43 -1.27 26.22
CA THR A 286 6.25 -2.72 26.32
C THR A 286 5.33 -3.26 25.23
N LEU A 287 4.19 -2.62 25.00
CA LEU A 287 3.21 -3.01 23.99
C LEU A 287 3.77 -2.95 22.56
N LEU A 288 4.60 -1.96 22.26
CA LEU A 288 5.15 -1.77 20.93
C LEU A 288 6.48 -2.53 20.71
N THR A 289 7.08 -3.10 21.75
CA THR A 289 8.35 -3.85 21.62
C THR A 289 8.27 -4.98 20.59
N PRO A 290 7.27 -5.89 20.60
CA PRO A 290 7.19 -6.94 19.58
C PRO A 290 7.06 -6.38 18.17
N TRP A 291 6.28 -5.29 18.03
CA TRP A 291 6.13 -4.61 16.75
C TRP A 291 7.45 -4.04 16.22
N LEU A 292 8.17 -3.33 17.06
CA LEU A 292 9.38 -2.61 16.67
C LEU A 292 10.60 -3.54 16.48
N THR A 293 10.66 -4.67 17.19
CA THR A 293 11.78 -5.61 17.08
C THR A 293 11.59 -6.66 16.01
N GLU A 294 10.40 -7.26 15.92
CA GLU A 294 10.17 -8.42 15.07
C GLU A 294 9.54 -8.06 13.71
N ARG A 295 8.70 -7.01 13.68
CA ARG A 295 7.79 -6.74 12.55
C ARG A 295 7.94 -5.36 11.92
N LEU A 296 8.85 -4.54 12.41
CA LEU A 296 9.03 -3.16 11.93
C LEU A 296 9.24 -3.07 10.41
N GLN A 297 9.95 -4.04 9.85
CA GLN A 297 10.21 -4.08 8.39
C GLN A 297 8.96 -4.43 7.58
N ARG A 298 8.00 -5.14 8.18
CA ARG A 298 6.77 -5.56 7.52
C ARG A 298 5.66 -4.53 7.66
N VAL A 299 5.52 -3.93 8.85
CA VAL A 299 4.48 -2.94 9.15
C VAL A 299 5.13 -1.69 9.78
N PRO A 300 5.45 -0.66 8.98
CA PRO A 300 6.16 0.52 9.46
C PRO A 300 5.26 1.37 10.36
N LEU A 301 5.50 1.33 11.65
CA LEU A 301 4.87 2.21 12.63
C LEU A 301 5.50 3.61 12.54
N ARG A 302 4.66 4.64 12.40
CA ARG A 302 5.10 6.03 12.20
C ARG A 302 4.66 7.00 13.28
N GLY A 303 3.67 6.67 14.06
CA GLY A 303 3.22 7.58 15.10
C GLY A 303 2.22 6.97 16.06
N LEU A 304 2.12 7.62 17.21
CA LEU A 304 1.13 7.36 18.24
C LEU A 304 0.47 8.67 18.62
N MET A 305 -0.83 8.77 18.37
CA MET A 305 -1.65 9.95 18.60
C MET A 305 -2.62 9.71 19.74
N PHE A 306 -2.96 10.78 20.43
CA PHE A 306 -3.93 10.80 21.53
C PHE A 306 -4.92 11.95 21.31
N SER A 307 -6.19 11.70 21.48
CA SER A 307 -7.21 12.74 21.52
C SER A 307 -8.44 12.29 22.31
N PRO A 308 -9.22 13.21 22.85
CA PRO A 308 -10.62 12.94 23.16
C PRO A 308 -11.40 12.80 21.85
N PRO A 309 -12.66 12.40 21.89
CA PRO A 309 -13.53 12.49 20.72
C PRO A 309 -13.48 13.88 20.09
N LEU A 310 -13.30 13.93 18.77
CA LEU A 310 -13.17 15.19 18.05
C LEU A 310 -14.56 15.75 17.74
N ALA A 311 -14.78 17.00 18.13
CA ALA A 311 -15.97 17.72 17.72
C ALA A 311 -15.85 18.15 16.24
N PRO A 312 -16.95 18.15 15.48
CA PRO A 312 -16.95 18.69 14.14
C PRO A 312 -16.69 20.21 14.19
N ASP A 313 -15.82 20.72 13.31
CA ASP A 313 -15.57 22.16 13.19
C ASP A 313 -16.83 22.88 12.72
N THR A 314 -17.52 23.55 13.63
CA THR A 314 -18.74 24.32 13.37
C THR A 314 -18.47 25.66 12.68
N THR A 315 -17.20 26.11 12.64
CA THR A 315 -16.78 27.38 12.03
C THR A 315 -16.75 27.37 10.50
N ALA A 316 -16.93 26.24 9.86
CA ALA A 316 -16.97 26.15 8.40
C ALA A 316 -18.38 26.48 7.87
N GLY A 317 -18.79 27.74 8.02
CA GLY A 317 -20.07 28.25 7.55
C GLY A 317 -20.17 28.43 6.04
N GLU A 318 -20.15 27.35 5.28
CA GLU A 318 -20.52 27.35 3.87
C GLU A 318 -21.10 26.02 3.46
N ALA A 319 -22.04 26.06 2.48
CA ALA A 319 -22.81 24.94 1.97
C ALA A 319 -21.94 23.68 1.82
N PRO A 320 -22.16 22.69 2.64
CA PRO A 320 -21.19 21.63 2.81
C PRO A 320 -21.26 20.67 1.64
N HIS A 321 -20.12 20.52 0.96
CA HIS A 321 -19.94 19.35 0.13
C HIS A 321 -20.19 18.10 1.01
N PRO A 322 -21.05 17.15 0.61
CA PRO A 322 -21.52 16.06 1.48
C PRO A 322 -20.40 15.20 2.06
N HIS A 323 -19.24 15.17 1.41
CA HIS A 323 -18.06 14.42 1.84
C HIS A 323 -16.94 15.30 2.43
N ARG A 324 -17.26 16.51 2.90
CA ARG A 324 -16.24 17.36 3.52
C ARG A 324 -15.84 16.81 4.89
N TRP A 325 -14.56 16.81 5.13
CA TRP A 325 -13.98 16.43 6.42
C TRP A 325 -14.12 17.55 7.43
N SER A 326 -14.70 17.27 8.58
CA SER A 326 -15.09 18.27 9.59
C SER A 326 -14.00 18.66 10.59
N ALA A 327 -12.91 17.86 10.71
CA ALA A 327 -11.86 18.12 11.70
C ALA A 327 -10.45 18.03 11.10
N PRO A 328 -10.10 18.79 10.04
CA PRO A 328 -8.81 18.66 9.37
C PRO A 328 -7.63 19.11 10.23
N ALA A 329 -7.83 20.03 11.17
CA ALA A 329 -6.77 20.55 12.01
C ALA A 329 -6.19 19.48 12.95
N ALA A 330 -7.04 18.63 13.52
CA ALA A 330 -6.60 17.54 14.38
C ALA A 330 -5.69 16.52 13.68
N TRP A 331 -5.81 16.38 12.39
CA TRP A 331 -5.05 15.40 11.57
C TRP A 331 -3.78 15.99 10.96
N GLN A 332 -3.48 17.26 11.19
CA GLN A 332 -2.37 17.94 10.52
C GLN A 332 -1.03 17.21 10.69
N GLY A 333 -0.74 16.68 11.88
CA GLY A 333 0.50 15.92 12.14
C GLY A 333 0.59 14.67 11.28
N VAL A 334 -0.47 13.85 11.24
CA VAL A 334 -0.53 12.61 10.45
C VAL A 334 -0.47 12.92 8.95
N THR A 335 -1.24 13.89 8.47
CA THR A 335 -1.28 14.25 7.05
C THR A 335 0.04 14.85 6.56
N ALA A 336 0.74 15.62 7.39
CA ALA A 336 2.06 16.15 7.08
C ALA A 336 3.12 15.04 6.99
N ASP A 337 3.15 14.12 7.98
CA ASP A 337 4.09 12.99 7.96
C ASP A 337 3.81 12.05 6.77
N CYS A 338 2.56 11.72 6.47
CA CYS A 338 2.19 10.91 5.30
C CYS A 338 2.66 11.48 3.96
N ALA A 339 2.97 12.77 3.89
CA ALA A 339 3.56 13.39 2.71
C ALA A 339 5.00 12.92 2.48
N GLN A 340 5.72 12.70 3.56
CA GLN A 340 7.15 12.35 3.60
C GLN A 340 7.36 10.85 3.80
N ALA A 341 6.49 10.22 4.58
CA ALA A 341 6.56 8.80 4.88
C ALA A 341 6.37 7.94 3.62
N ARG A 342 7.23 6.96 3.46
CA ARG A 342 7.15 5.99 2.37
C ARG A 342 6.76 4.64 2.93
N GLY A 343 5.70 4.05 2.36
CA GLY A 343 5.39 2.65 2.61
C GLY A 343 6.40 1.73 1.92
N VAL A 344 6.34 0.46 2.26
CA VAL A 344 7.21 -0.59 1.73
C VAL A 344 6.41 -1.47 0.77
N ARG A 345 7.03 -1.95 -0.30
CA ARG A 345 6.38 -2.92 -1.18
C ARG A 345 6.34 -4.27 -0.51
N ALA A 346 5.14 -4.82 -0.34
CA ALA A 346 4.94 -6.17 0.14
C ALA A 346 5.02 -7.15 -1.04
N GLY A 347 5.82 -8.22 -0.89
CA GLY A 347 6.01 -9.26 -1.88
C GLY A 347 7.15 -9.01 -2.87
N LEU A 348 7.66 -10.09 -3.46
CA LEU A 348 8.70 -10.05 -4.47
C LEU A 348 8.15 -9.43 -5.76
N PRO A 349 8.80 -8.40 -6.32
CA PRO A 349 8.40 -7.82 -7.60
C PRO A 349 8.83 -8.75 -8.75
N TRP A 350 8.11 -9.84 -8.94
CA TRP A 350 8.41 -10.85 -9.96
C TRP A 350 8.68 -10.25 -11.35
N GLN A 351 7.99 -9.16 -11.70
CA GLN A 351 8.23 -8.44 -12.96
C GLN A 351 9.64 -7.83 -13.05
N ARG A 352 10.20 -7.35 -11.93
CA ARG A 352 11.58 -6.86 -11.92
C ARG A 352 12.58 -7.99 -11.84
N ALA A 353 12.30 -9.01 -11.05
CA ALA A 353 13.14 -10.17 -10.92
C ALA A 353 13.25 -10.90 -12.26
N SER A 354 12.14 -11.16 -12.94
CA SER A 354 12.14 -11.77 -14.28
C SER A 354 12.82 -10.90 -15.33
N GLY A 355 12.66 -9.57 -15.28
CA GLY A 355 13.36 -8.65 -16.17
C GLY A 355 14.88 -8.68 -15.96
N VAL A 356 15.34 -8.68 -14.71
CA VAL A 356 16.78 -8.79 -14.39
C VAL A 356 17.32 -10.14 -14.84
N ILE A 357 16.60 -11.23 -14.58
CA ILE A 357 17.00 -12.58 -15.04
C ILE A 357 17.09 -12.62 -16.55
N ALA A 358 16.08 -12.13 -17.28
CA ALA A 358 16.08 -12.09 -18.74
C ALA A 358 17.25 -11.27 -19.30
N LEU A 359 17.50 -10.07 -18.75
CA LEU A 359 18.64 -9.24 -19.13
C LEU A 359 19.98 -9.92 -18.86
N SER A 360 20.11 -10.59 -17.70
CA SER A 360 21.33 -11.33 -17.36
C SER A 360 21.58 -12.49 -18.33
N LEU A 361 20.53 -13.24 -18.67
CA LEU A 361 20.64 -14.33 -19.65
C LEU A 361 21.00 -13.82 -21.04
N MET A 362 20.40 -12.68 -21.47
CA MET A 362 20.77 -12.05 -22.75
C MET A 362 22.23 -11.57 -22.78
N ALA A 363 22.68 -10.95 -21.70
CA ALA A 363 24.07 -10.49 -21.59
C ALA A 363 25.05 -11.67 -21.62
N LEU A 364 24.74 -12.75 -20.92
CA LEU A 364 25.56 -13.96 -20.89
C LEU A 364 25.61 -14.62 -22.27
N TRP A 365 24.48 -14.70 -22.96
CA TRP A 365 24.39 -15.25 -24.33
C TRP A 365 25.13 -14.37 -25.33
N GLY A 366 24.98 -13.05 -25.26
CA GLY A 366 25.71 -12.11 -26.11
C GLY A 366 27.23 -12.18 -25.91
N ALA A 367 27.68 -12.26 -24.64
CA ALA A 367 29.11 -12.46 -24.34
C ALA A 367 29.63 -13.80 -24.89
N GLY A 368 28.87 -14.89 -24.69
CA GLY A 368 29.23 -16.20 -25.25
C GLY A 368 29.34 -16.20 -26.78
N SER A 369 28.41 -15.52 -27.44
CA SER A 369 28.43 -15.37 -28.91
C SER A 369 29.63 -14.56 -29.39
N LEU A 370 30.00 -13.48 -28.69
CA LEU A 370 31.20 -12.69 -29.02
C LEU A 370 32.49 -13.48 -28.83
N VAL A 371 32.60 -14.23 -27.72
CA VAL A 371 33.77 -15.10 -27.48
C VAL A 371 33.85 -16.18 -28.56
N SER A 372 32.75 -16.84 -28.87
CA SER A 372 32.72 -17.85 -29.95
C SER A 372 33.13 -17.28 -31.31
N PHE A 373 32.65 -16.07 -31.63
CA PHE A 373 33.05 -15.36 -32.85
C PHE A 373 34.53 -15.02 -32.86
N ALA A 374 35.09 -14.52 -31.77
CA ALA A 374 36.49 -14.13 -31.65
C ALA A 374 37.42 -15.38 -31.83
N VAL A 375 37.08 -16.49 -31.16
CA VAL A 375 37.82 -17.75 -31.27
C VAL A 375 37.77 -18.30 -32.70
N ASN A 376 36.58 -18.33 -33.29
CA ASN A 376 36.43 -18.83 -34.66
C ASN A 376 37.15 -17.95 -35.68
N ARG A 377 37.17 -16.63 -35.50
CA ARG A 377 37.94 -15.72 -36.34
C ARG A 377 39.45 -15.97 -36.23
N GLN A 378 39.99 -16.24 -35.03
CA GLN A 378 41.38 -16.56 -34.85
C GLN A 378 41.78 -17.87 -35.58
N HIS A 379 40.94 -18.90 -35.52
CA HIS A 379 41.17 -20.15 -36.26
C HIS A 379 41.18 -19.96 -37.79
N ILE A 380 40.33 -19.06 -38.28
CA ILE A 380 40.28 -18.79 -39.73
C ILE A 380 41.53 -18.02 -40.18
N VAL A 381 41.98 -17.03 -39.41
CA VAL A 381 43.18 -16.24 -39.74
C VAL A 381 44.45 -17.08 -39.63
N SER A 382 44.51 -18.06 -38.74
CA SER A 382 45.66 -18.95 -38.58
C SER A 382 45.70 -20.08 -39.67
N ALA A 383 44.61 -20.33 -40.37
CA ALA A 383 44.51 -21.33 -41.42
C ALA A 383 44.67 -20.76 -42.86
N ALA A 384 44.68 -19.44 -42.99
CA ALA A 384 44.95 -18.69 -44.22
C ALA A 384 46.41 -18.23 -44.28
#